data_67cdfda973f193c8e11487ee6d3460ff
#
_entry.id   67cdfda973f193c8e11487ee6d3460ff
#
_cell.length_a   1.000
_cell.length_b   1.000
_cell.length_c   1.000
_cell.angle_alpha   90.00
_cell.angle_beta   90.00
_cell.angle_gamma   90.00
#
_symmetry.space_group_name_H-M   'P 1'
#
loop_
_entity.id
_entity.type
_entity.pdbx_description
1 polymer ?
#
loop_
_entity_poly.entity_id
_entity_poly.type
_entity_poly.pdbx_seq_one_letter_code
_entity_poly.pdbx_strand_id
1 'polypeptide(L)'
;RQKYSQKWLRAQQEPIKKLMRANIVLATLSSFILVAQTYFLATLLDKLIMQNVPRDELIPYFLGLIIGFGMRAIILWAREKIGFQSGQLLRNHIRQKILDKIHLVGPATINQKPAGSWASIMLEQVENLHNFYARFLPQQSLSAIVPVVIFIAVFPLNWAAGLILMITAPLVPLFMIIVGIAAADNSQKNMDTLSRLSAQFLDRLRGLETLRLFNRTSEQTEHIENATEDFRETTMDVLKLAFLSSAVLEFFTSISIALMAVYFGFSYLGQIEFGTYNAPLTLFTG
;
A
#
# COMPACT_ATOMS: atom_id res chain seq x y z
N ARG A 1 -19.44 2.25 -14.47
CA ARG A 1 -19.48 1.13 -13.50
C ARG A 1 -18.48 1.32 -12.35
N GLN A 2 -17.23 1.70 -12.57
CA GLN A 2 -16.21 1.88 -11.52
C GLN A 2 -16.59 2.96 -10.48
N LYS A 3 -17.11 4.12 -10.91
CA LYS A 3 -17.56 5.18 -9.98
C LYS A 3 -18.72 4.73 -9.07
N TYR A 4 -19.61 3.89 -9.57
CA TYR A 4 -20.73 3.37 -8.79
C TYR A 4 -20.27 2.35 -7.73
N SER A 5 -19.39 1.45 -8.08
CA SER A 5 -18.82 0.48 -7.14
C SER A 5 -17.98 1.16 -6.04
N GLN A 6 -17.20 2.19 -6.37
CA GLN A 6 -16.46 2.96 -5.35
C GLN A 6 -17.40 3.71 -4.39
N LYS A 7 -18.49 4.30 -4.89
CA LYS A 7 -19.49 4.98 -4.05
C LYS A 7 -20.20 3.98 -3.12
N TRP A 8 -20.51 2.80 -3.64
CA TRP A 8 -21.11 1.73 -2.87
C TRP A 8 -20.15 1.22 -1.78
N LEU A 9 -18.90 0.96 -2.11
CA LEU A 9 -17.86 0.55 -1.16
C LEU A 9 -17.70 1.57 -0.03
N ARG A 10 -17.68 2.87 -0.34
CA ARG A 10 -17.62 3.93 0.68
C ARG A 10 -18.86 3.96 1.57
N ALA A 11 -20.04 3.71 1.01
CA ALA A 11 -21.28 3.67 1.79
C ALA A 11 -21.32 2.52 2.79
N GLN A 12 -20.61 1.40 2.54
CA GLN A 12 -20.52 0.28 3.48
C GLN A 12 -19.58 0.53 4.67
N GLN A 13 -18.84 1.64 4.71
CA GLN A 13 -17.89 1.97 5.79
C GLN A 13 -18.57 2.45 7.09
N GLU A 14 -19.88 2.71 7.07
CA GLU A 14 -20.61 3.22 8.25
C GLU A 14 -20.29 2.45 9.54
N PRO A 15 -20.38 1.11 9.61
CA PRO A 15 -20.14 0.37 10.84
C PRO A 15 -18.71 0.42 11.34
N ILE A 16 -17.74 0.73 10.47
CA ILE A 16 -16.30 0.73 10.80
C ILE A 16 -15.69 2.13 10.89
N LYS A 17 -16.47 3.20 10.68
CA LYS A 17 -15.97 4.59 10.68
C LYS A 17 -15.20 4.97 11.96
N LYS A 18 -15.70 4.54 13.13
CA LYS A 18 -15.02 4.82 14.42
C LYS A 18 -13.65 4.15 14.49
N LEU A 19 -13.58 2.87 14.10
CA LEU A 19 -12.32 2.12 14.07
C LEU A 19 -11.34 2.69 13.03
N MET A 20 -11.83 3.08 11.87
CA MET A 20 -11.01 3.77 10.86
C MET A 20 -10.44 5.09 11.39
N ARG A 21 -11.24 5.93 12.04
CA ARG A 21 -10.74 7.16 12.65
C ARG A 21 -9.69 6.89 13.73
N ALA A 22 -9.92 5.91 14.59
CA ALA A 22 -8.95 5.50 15.61
C ALA A 22 -7.62 5.04 14.96
N ASN A 23 -7.68 4.24 13.88
CA ASN A 23 -6.49 3.82 13.14
C ASN A 23 -5.73 5.01 12.54
N ILE A 24 -6.42 5.99 11.97
CA ILE A 24 -5.82 7.20 11.40
C ILE A 24 -5.16 8.04 12.50
N VAL A 25 -5.83 8.24 13.66
CA VAL A 25 -5.26 8.98 14.80
C VAL A 25 -4.00 8.30 15.33
N LEU A 26 -4.03 6.98 15.54
CA LEU A 26 -2.85 6.23 15.96
C LEU A 26 -1.70 6.31 14.94
N ALA A 27 -2.03 6.32 13.68
CA ALA A 27 -1.07 6.47 12.61
C ALA A 27 -0.42 7.85 12.59
N THR A 28 -1.20 8.90 12.76
CA THR A 28 -0.71 10.28 12.90
C THR A 28 0.19 10.40 14.13
N LEU A 29 -0.22 9.83 15.27
CA LEU A 29 0.61 9.80 16.48
C LEU A 29 1.93 9.07 16.24
N SER A 30 1.91 7.92 15.55
CA SER A 30 3.12 7.20 15.16
C SER A 30 4.07 8.03 14.29
N SER A 31 3.54 8.90 13.44
CA SER A 31 4.34 9.80 12.60
C SER A 31 5.02 10.90 13.43
N PHE A 32 4.34 11.46 14.43
CA PHE A 32 4.97 12.40 15.36
C PHE A 32 6.06 11.75 16.20
N ILE A 33 5.84 10.53 16.68
CA ILE A 33 6.88 9.77 17.40
C ILE A 33 8.08 9.51 16.50
N LEU A 34 7.85 9.21 15.21
CA LEU A 34 8.95 9.04 14.24
C LEU A 34 9.80 10.30 14.13
N VAL A 35 9.17 11.47 13.98
CA VAL A 35 9.89 12.77 13.94
C VAL A 35 10.67 13.00 15.23
N ALA A 36 10.06 12.75 16.40
CA ALA A 36 10.76 12.87 17.69
C ALA A 36 11.95 11.90 17.79
N GLN A 37 11.81 10.65 17.36
CA GLN A 37 12.91 9.67 17.32
C GLN A 37 14.05 10.15 16.42
N THR A 38 13.73 10.67 15.23
CA THR A 38 14.75 11.22 14.33
C THR A 38 15.51 12.40 14.97
N TYR A 39 14.80 13.28 15.66
CA TYR A 39 15.41 14.37 16.42
C TYR A 39 16.33 13.86 17.55
N PHE A 40 15.89 12.91 18.36
CA PHE A 40 16.71 12.30 19.39
C PHE A 40 17.96 11.61 18.80
N LEU A 41 17.82 10.92 17.69
CA LEU A 41 18.91 10.26 17.00
C LEU A 41 19.93 11.28 16.47
N ALA A 42 19.45 12.32 15.79
CA ALA A 42 20.30 13.38 15.26
C ALA A 42 21.08 14.09 16.39
N THR A 43 20.41 14.46 17.47
CA THR A 43 21.04 15.11 18.63
C THR A 43 22.05 14.20 19.33
N LEU A 44 21.74 12.90 19.43
CA LEU A 44 22.66 11.90 19.99
C LEU A 44 23.95 11.81 19.17
N LEU A 45 23.83 11.73 17.84
CA LEU A 45 24.97 11.64 16.93
C LEU A 45 25.81 12.92 16.96
N ASP A 46 25.17 14.09 16.96
CA ASP A 46 25.88 15.39 17.07
C ASP A 46 26.69 15.47 18.34
N LYS A 47 26.10 15.18 19.49
CA LYS A 47 26.78 15.18 20.80
C LYS A 47 27.90 14.14 20.90
N LEU A 48 27.68 12.94 20.33
CA LEU A 48 28.67 11.86 20.40
C LEU A 48 29.87 12.11 19.51
N ILE A 49 29.66 12.61 18.28
CA ILE A 49 30.71 12.69 17.26
C ILE A 49 31.38 14.09 17.25
N MET A 50 30.55 15.15 17.32
CA MET A 50 31.09 16.52 17.22
C MET A 50 31.53 17.10 18.54
N GLN A 51 30.77 16.87 19.61
CA GLN A 51 31.02 17.50 20.89
C GLN A 51 31.83 16.62 21.84
N ASN A 52 32.06 15.33 21.50
CA ASN A 52 32.75 14.35 22.34
C ASN A 52 32.27 14.33 23.81
N VAL A 53 30.96 14.50 24.01
CA VAL A 53 30.33 14.54 25.34
C VAL A 53 30.48 13.20 26.05
N PRO A 54 30.71 13.17 27.39
CA PRO A 54 30.80 11.94 28.18
C PRO A 54 29.55 11.07 28.02
N ARG A 55 29.71 9.74 28.01
CA ARG A 55 28.64 8.78 27.78
C ARG A 55 27.46 8.89 28.75
N ASP A 56 27.74 9.36 29.97
CA ASP A 56 26.70 9.51 31.01
C ASP A 56 25.64 10.57 30.65
N GLU A 57 26.03 11.61 29.92
CA GLU A 57 25.11 12.65 29.46
C GLU A 57 24.32 12.23 28.23
N LEU A 58 24.66 11.12 27.56
CA LEU A 58 23.97 10.58 26.41
C LEU A 58 22.81 9.61 26.78
N ILE A 59 22.80 9.12 28.03
CA ILE A 59 21.80 8.16 28.55
C ILE A 59 20.38 8.63 28.31
N PRO A 60 19.95 9.89 28.54
CA PRO A 60 18.59 10.35 28.31
C PRO A 60 18.16 10.24 26.84
N TYR A 61 19.06 10.46 25.89
CA TYR A 61 18.77 10.36 24.47
C TYR A 61 18.61 8.89 24.04
N PHE A 62 19.41 7.97 24.57
CA PHE A 62 19.23 6.53 24.36
C PHE A 62 17.91 6.05 24.95
N LEU A 63 17.56 6.48 26.16
CA LEU A 63 16.28 6.16 26.78
C LEU A 63 15.10 6.71 25.95
N GLY A 64 15.20 7.94 25.45
CA GLY A 64 14.20 8.54 24.56
C GLY A 64 13.98 7.72 23.30
N LEU A 65 15.05 7.22 22.68
CA LEU A 65 14.98 6.34 21.51
C LEU A 65 14.30 5.00 21.85
N ILE A 66 14.72 4.34 22.94
CA ILE A 66 14.14 3.05 23.37
C ILE A 66 12.66 3.20 23.66
N ILE A 67 12.27 4.24 24.41
CA ILE A 67 10.85 4.54 24.71
C ILE A 67 10.09 4.81 23.43
N GLY A 68 10.64 5.61 22.50
CA GLY A 68 10.04 5.89 21.22
C GLY A 68 9.80 4.62 20.38
N PHE A 69 10.78 3.71 20.32
CA PHE A 69 10.63 2.41 19.64
C PHE A 69 9.55 1.56 20.31
N GLY A 70 9.53 1.49 21.65
CA GLY A 70 8.51 0.76 22.41
C GLY A 70 7.11 1.31 22.16
N MET A 71 6.92 2.62 22.27
CA MET A 71 5.63 3.27 21.97
C MET A 71 5.17 3.01 20.54
N ARG A 72 6.08 3.09 19.59
CA ARG A 72 5.76 2.85 18.19
C ARG A 72 5.37 1.40 17.92
N ALA A 73 6.04 0.45 18.56
CA ALA A 73 5.68 -0.97 18.48
C ALA A 73 4.27 -1.23 19.03
N ILE A 74 3.93 -0.63 20.18
CA ILE A 74 2.59 -0.73 20.78
C ILE A 74 1.52 -0.13 19.84
N ILE A 75 1.80 1.05 19.27
CA ILE A 75 0.88 1.69 18.31
C ILE A 75 0.68 0.83 17.07
N LEU A 76 1.73 0.26 16.51
CA LEU A 76 1.65 -0.63 15.35
C LEU A 76 0.81 -1.87 15.66
N TRP A 77 1.04 -2.49 16.82
CA TRP A 77 0.21 -3.61 17.28
C TRP A 77 -1.26 -3.22 17.45
N ALA A 78 -1.55 -2.09 18.09
CA ALA A 78 -2.91 -1.59 18.26
C ALA A 78 -3.60 -1.31 16.92
N ARG A 79 -2.89 -0.74 15.96
CA ARG A 79 -3.38 -0.48 14.61
C ARG A 79 -3.71 -1.76 13.84
N GLU A 80 -2.85 -2.77 13.92
CA GLU A 80 -3.10 -4.05 13.26
C GLU A 80 -4.35 -4.73 13.86
N LYS A 81 -4.49 -4.70 15.18
CA LYS A 81 -5.69 -5.21 15.89
C LYS A 81 -6.97 -4.48 15.46
N ILE A 82 -6.93 -3.15 15.39
CA ILE A 82 -8.07 -2.33 14.95
C ILE A 82 -8.38 -2.61 13.47
N GLY A 83 -7.37 -2.75 12.62
CA GLY A 83 -7.52 -3.10 11.21
C GLY A 83 -8.22 -4.45 11.03
N PHE A 84 -7.77 -5.47 11.77
CA PHE A 84 -8.38 -6.79 11.75
C PHE A 84 -9.84 -6.77 12.20
N GLN A 85 -10.14 -6.10 13.32
CA GLN A 85 -11.51 -5.92 13.81
C GLN A 85 -12.41 -5.19 12.83
N SER A 86 -11.89 -4.17 12.17
CA SER A 86 -12.61 -3.43 11.11
C SER A 86 -12.99 -4.34 9.95
N GLY A 87 -12.04 -5.16 9.49
CA GLY A 87 -12.26 -6.14 8.43
C GLY A 87 -13.31 -7.19 8.83
N GLN A 88 -13.24 -7.70 10.06
CA GLN A 88 -14.18 -8.70 10.57
C GLN A 88 -15.61 -8.15 10.69
N LEU A 89 -15.77 -6.98 11.28
CA LEU A 89 -17.08 -6.33 11.43
C LEU A 89 -17.72 -6.06 10.06
N LEU A 90 -16.93 -5.59 9.12
CA LEU A 90 -17.43 -5.31 7.79
C LEU A 90 -17.84 -6.58 7.04
N ARG A 91 -17.04 -7.63 7.07
CA ARG A 91 -17.39 -8.93 6.46
C ARG A 91 -18.71 -9.46 7.00
N ASN A 92 -18.87 -9.46 8.33
CA ASN A 92 -20.10 -9.89 8.97
C ASN A 92 -21.30 -9.04 8.53
N HIS A 93 -21.13 -7.73 8.47
CA HIS A 93 -22.17 -6.82 8.01
C HIS A 93 -22.57 -7.07 6.55
N ILE A 94 -21.60 -7.28 5.65
CA ILE A 94 -21.88 -7.58 4.24
C ILE A 94 -22.52 -8.95 4.08
N ARG A 95 -22.04 -9.98 4.80
CA ARG A 95 -22.66 -11.31 4.81
C ARG A 95 -24.12 -11.25 5.23
N GLN A 96 -24.40 -10.51 6.28
CA GLN A 96 -25.77 -10.33 6.77
C GLN A 96 -26.66 -9.66 5.71
N LYS A 97 -26.18 -8.57 5.10
CA LYS A 97 -26.90 -7.91 4.01
C LYS A 97 -27.16 -8.81 2.80
N ILE A 98 -26.21 -9.68 2.45
CA ILE A 98 -26.41 -10.65 1.37
C ILE A 98 -27.48 -11.68 1.77
N LEU A 99 -27.42 -12.21 3.00
CA LEU A 99 -28.43 -13.15 3.52
C LEU A 99 -29.83 -12.52 3.52
N ASP A 100 -29.97 -11.31 4.07
CA ASP A 100 -31.24 -10.59 4.08
C ASP A 100 -31.79 -10.39 2.66
N LYS A 101 -30.89 -10.07 1.71
CA LYS A 101 -31.29 -9.90 0.31
C LYS A 101 -31.71 -11.22 -0.32
N ILE A 102 -31.02 -12.31 -0.02
CA ILE A 102 -31.37 -13.67 -0.46
C ILE A 102 -32.77 -14.05 0.05
N HIS A 103 -33.05 -13.79 1.33
CA HIS A 103 -34.36 -14.04 1.93
C HIS A 103 -35.49 -13.23 1.25
N LEU A 104 -35.23 -11.95 0.94
CA LEU A 104 -36.21 -11.07 0.27
C LEU A 104 -36.51 -11.47 -1.18
N VAL A 105 -35.51 -11.96 -1.91
CA VAL A 105 -35.64 -12.29 -3.33
C VAL A 105 -36.35 -13.63 -3.53
N GLY A 106 -36.31 -14.51 -2.53
CA GLY A 106 -37.01 -15.77 -2.51
C GLY A 106 -36.40 -16.89 -3.37
N PRO A 107 -36.91 -18.14 -3.23
CA PRO A 107 -36.28 -19.32 -3.81
C PRO A 107 -36.28 -19.35 -5.34
N ALA A 108 -37.26 -18.72 -6.00
CA ALA A 108 -37.34 -18.70 -7.45
C ALA A 108 -36.13 -18.05 -8.14
N THR A 109 -35.57 -17.02 -7.53
CA THR A 109 -34.37 -16.31 -8.07
C THR A 109 -33.08 -17.00 -7.66
N ILE A 110 -33.05 -17.61 -6.45
CA ILE A 110 -31.89 -18.32 -5.95
C ILE A 110 -31.58 -19.54 -6.84
N ASN A 111 -32.61 -20.25 -7.27
CA ASN A 111 -32.49 -21.44 -8.12
C ASN A 111 -32.01 -21.15 -9.56
N GLN A 112 -31.97 -19.87 -9.99
CA GLN A 112 -31.41 -19.49 -11.29
C GLN A 112 -29.87 -19.62 -11.34
N LYS A 113 -29.21 -19.71 -10.19
CA LYS A 113 -27.76 -19.91 -10.10
C LYS A 113 -27.47 -21.18 -9.30
N PRO A 114 -26.42 -21.93 -9.67
CA PRO A 114 -25.97 -23.08 -8.87
C PRO A 114 -25.67 -22.68 -7.43
N ALA A 115 -26.02 -23.53 -6.47
CA ALA A 115 -25.77 -23.30 -5.03
C ALA A 115 -24.29 -22.97 -4.73
N GLY A 116 -23.36 -23.63 -5.44
CA GLY A 116 -21.93 -23.36 -5.35
C GLY A 116 -21.52 -21.93 -5.68
N SER A 117 -22.25 -21.24 -6.58
CA SER A 117 -21.95 -19.85 -6.91
C SER A 117 -22.30 -18.88 -5.77
N TRP A 118 -23.37 -19.16 -5.03
CA TRP A 118 -23.73 -18.40 -3.83
C TRP A 118 -22.73 -18.63 -2.69
N ALA A 119 -22.28 -19.87 -2.53
CA ALA A 119 -21.25 -20.23 -1.55
C ALA A 119 -19.93 -19.50 -1.86
N SER A 120 -19.48 -19.48 -3.12
CA SER A 120 -18.28 -18.72 -3.54
C SER A 120 -18.41 -17.22 -3.25
N ILE A 121 -19.56 -16.61 -3.52
CA ILE A 121 -19.79 -15.19 -3.20
C ILE A 121 -19.63 -14.94 -1.69
N MET A 122 -20.21 -15.79 -0.83
CA MET A 122 -20.23 -15.59 0.61
C MET A 122 -18.89 -15.93 1.28
N LEU A 123 -18.22 -16.96 0.81
CA LEU A 123 -16.99 -17.46 1.42
C LEU A 123 -15.73 -16.82 0.84
N GLU A 124 -15.66 -16.63 -0.48
CA GLU A 124 -14.46 -16.15 -1.16
C GLU A 124 -14.52 -14.65 -1.46
N GLN A 125 -15.58 -14.19 -2.14
CA GLN A 125 -15.62 -12.79 -2.59
C GLN A 125 -15.77 -11.81 -1.43
N VAL A 126 -16.56 -12.16 -0.40
CA VAL A 126 -16.68 -11.34 0.82
C VAL A 126 -15.38 -11.34 1.61
N GLU A 127 -14.65 -12.48 1.63
CA GLU A 127 -13.34 -12.57 2.30
C GLU A 127 -12.29 -11.66 1.65
N ASN A 128 -12.29 -11.55 0.32
CA ASN A 128 -11.38 -10.68 -0.42
C ASN A 128 -11.54 -9.18 -0.06
N LEU A 129 -12.71 -8.76 0.43
CA LEU A 129 -12.94 -7.41 0.91
C LEU A 129 -12.16 -7.08 2.21
N HIS A 130 -11.71 -8.09 2.95
CA HIS A 130 -10.95 -7.90 4.19
C HIS A 130 -9.72 -7.02 3.97
N ASN A 131 -8.87 -7.40 3.01
CA ASN A 131 -7.63 -6.68 2.73
C ASN A 131 -7.86 -5.23 2.28
N PHE A 132 -8.95 -4.99 1.56
CA PHE A 132 -9.32 -3.65 1.13
C PHE A 132 -9.63 -2.73 2.32
N TYR A 133 -10.45 -3.19 3.28
CA TYR A 133 -10.90 -2.36 4.39
C TYR A 133 -9.97 -2.38 5.61
N ALA A 134 -9.32 -3.53 5.87
CA ALA A 134 -8.42 -3.67 7.00
C ALA A 134 -7.05 -3.03 6.76
N ARG A 135 -6.55 -3.07 5.52
CA ARG A 135 -5.18 -2.64 5.17
C ARG A 135 -5.15 -1.49 4.20
N PHE A 136 -5.79 -1.61 3.03
CA PHE A 136 -5.66 -0.63 1.96
C PHE A 136 -6.19 0.75 2.33
N LEU A 137 -7.41 0.86 2.85
CA LEU A 137 -8.03 2.15 3.18
C LEU A 137 -7.29 2.93 4.28
N PRO A 138 -6.88 2.31 5.42
CA PRO A 138 -6.05 2.99 6.40
C PRO A 138 -4.69 3.42 5.82
N GLN A 139 -4.07 2.60 5.01
CA GLN A 139 -2.78 2.91 4.38
C GLN A 139 -2.88 4.07 3.38
N GLN A 140 -3.97 4.15 2.61
CA GLN A 140 -4.23 5.26 1.71
C GLN A 140 -4.34 6.60 2.47
N SER A 141 -4.98 6.60 3.64
CA SER A 141 -5.06 7.82 4.47
C SER A 141 -3.68 8.22 5.01
N LEU A 142 -2.88 7.25 5.42
CA LEU A 142 -1.51 7.47 5.88
C LEU A 142 -0.59 8.04 4.82
N SER A 143 -0.68 7.55 3.59
CA SER A 143 0.16 8.04 2.49
C SER A 143 -0.05 9.53 2.19
N ALA A 144 -1.18 10.10 2.61
CA ALA A 144 -1.41 11.54 2.54
C ALA A 144 -0.97 12.28 3.82
N ILE A 145 -1.19 11.69 5.00
CA ILE A 145 -0.94 12.35 6.30
C ILE A 145 0.55 12.40 6.64
N VAL A 146 1.28 11.29 6.42
CA VAL A 146 2.70 11.18 6.81
C VAL A 146 3.58 12.25 6.15
N PRO A 147 3.52 12.48 4.83
CA PRO A 147 4.28 13.55 4.19
C PRO A 147 3.96 14.94 4.76
N VAL A 148 2.68 15.21 5.07
CA VAL A 148 2.26 16.49 5.66
C VAL A 148 2.85 16.68 7.04
N VAL A 149 2.87 15.64 7.88
CA VAL A 149 3.51 15.69 9.22
C VAL A 149 5.00 15.95 9.09
N ILE A 150 5.69 15.25 8.19
CA ILE A 150 7.13 15.47 7.95
C ILE A 150 7.38 16.89 7.45
N PHE A 151 6.56 17.39 6.52
CA PHE A 151 6.68 18.74 6.00
C PHE A 151 6.52 19.80 7.09
N ILE A 152 5.51 19.65 7.96
CA ILE A 152 5.29 20.55 9.12
C ILE A 152 6.48 20.51 10.10
N ALA A 153 7.14 19.37 10.24
CA ALA A 153 8.29 19.23 11.10
C ALA A 153 9.57 19.84 10.51
N VAL A 154 9.81 19.68 9.20
CA VAL A 154 11.04 20.11 8.52
C VAL A 154 11.01 21.57 8.14
N PHE A 155 9.88 22.09 7.66
CA PHE A 155 9.77 23.44 7.12
C PHE A 155 10.15 24.55 8.13
N PRO A 156 9.79 24.47 9.43
CA PRO A 156 10.22 25.46 10.42
C PRO A 156 11.72 25.42 10.74
N LEU A 157 12.37 24.29 10.51
CA LEU A 157 13.81 24.11 10.77
C LEU A 157 14.63 24.63 9.58
N ASN A 158 14.20 24.26 8.36
CA ASN A 158 14.90 24.63 7.13
C ASN A 158 13.90 24.71 5.98
N TRP A 159 13.64 25.93 5.50
CA TRP A 159 12.66 26.15 4.42
C TRP A 159 13.13 25.58 3.08
N ALA A 160 14.46 25.59 2.80
CA ALA A 160 14.99 25.05 1.55
C ALA A 160 14.86 23.52 1.50
N ALA A 161 15.18 22.83 2.59
CA ALA A 161 14.91 21.39 2.73
C ALA A 161 13.42 21.08 2.59
N GLY A 162 12.56 21.89 3.24
CA GLY A 162 11.11 21.78 3.08
C GLY A 162 10.65 21.96 1.63
N LEU A 163 11.25 22.86 0.88
CA LEU A 163 10.93 23.11 -0.52
C LEU A 163 11.38 21.95 -1.43
N ILE A 164 12.58 21.39 -1.18
CA ILE A 164 13.04 20.16 -1.88
C ILE A 164 12.04 19.04 -1.67
N LEU A 165 11.61 18.78 -0.43
CA LEU A 165 10.60 17.78 -0.11
C LEU A 165 9.26 18.10 -0.76
N MET A 166 8.83 19.34 -0.75
CA MET A 166 7.57 19.78 -1.36
C MET A 166 7.52 19.51 -2.87
N ILE A 167 8.64 19.62 -3.56
CA ILE A 167 8.74 19.34 -4.99
C ILE A 167 8.87 17.85 -5.26
N THR A 168 9.73 17.15 -4.51
CA THR A 168 10.06 15.73 -4.78
C THR A 168 8.99 14.77 -4.29
N ALA A 169 8.36 15.01 -3.12
CA ALA A 169 7.38 14.11 -2.55
C ALA A 169 6.13 13.90 -3.41
N PRO A 170 5.54 14.89 -4.10
CA PRO A 170 4.39 14.68 -4.98
C PRO A 170 4.71 13.93 -6.27
N LEU A 171 5.98 13.92 -6.73
CA LEU A 171 6.37 13.23 -7.96
C LEU A 171 6.13 11.71 -7.85
N VAL A 172 6.43 11.12 -6.69
CA VAL A 172 6.23 9.68 -6.46
C VAL A 172 4.77 9.27 -6.67
N PRO A 173 3.77 9.84 -5.97
CA PRO A 173 2.37 9.46 -6.19
C PRO A 173 1.87 9.83 -7.59
N LEU A 174 2.36 10.90 -8.22
CA LEU A 174 1.98 11.27 -9.58
C LEU A 174 2.35 10.15 -10.58
N PHE A 175 3.61 9.71 -10.56
CA PHE A 175 4.07 8.62 -11.43
C PHE A 175 3.44 7.28 -11.06
N MET A 176 3.25 7.01 -9.77
CA MET A 176 2.58 5.79 -9.30
C MET A 176 1.12 5.70 -9.75
N ILE A 177 0.40 6.82 -9.90
CA ILE A 177 -0.95 6.82 -10.47
C ILE A 177 -0.91 6.38 -11.94
N ILE A 178 0.04 6.91 -12.73
CA ILE A 178 0.17 6.55 -14.16
C ILE A 178 0.47 5.05 -14.31
N VAL A 179 1.47 4.56 -13.58
CA VAL A 179 1.87 3.14 -13.60
C VAL A 179 0.73 2.26 -13.05
N GLY A 180 0.05 2.70 -12.01
CA GLY A 180 -1.06 1.98 -11.38
C GLY A 180 -2.26 1.79 -12.30
N ILE A 181 -2.59 2.78 -13.15
CA ILE A 181 -3.66 2.65 -14.16
C ILE A 181 -3.28 1.57 -15.17
N ALA A 182 -2.07 1.64 -15.72
CA ALA A 182 -1.58 0.64 -16.67
C ALA A 182 -1.51 -0.77 -16.06
N ALA A 183 -1.10 -0.88 -14.78
CA ALA A 183 -1.05 -2.15 -14.05
C ALA A 183 -2.46 -2.74 -13.83
N ALA A 184 -3.46 -1.91 -13.54
CA ALA A 184 -4.84 -2.36 -13.38
C ALA A 184 -5.42 -2.92 -14.68
N ASP A 185 -5.19 -2.27 -15.81
CA ASP A 185 -5.66 -2.71 -17.12
C ASP A 185 -4.99 -4.04 -17.55
N ASN A 186 -3.69 -4.17 -17.34
CA ASN A 186 -2.97 -5.40 -17.67
C ASN A 186 -3.32 -6.55 -16.71
N SER A 187 -3.54 -6.27 -15.44
CA SER A 187 -4.02 -7.28 -14.48
C SER A 187 -5.42 -7.80 -14.86
N GLN A 188 -6.31 -6.92 -15.32
CA GLN A 188 -7.63 -7.34 -15.79
C GLN A 188 -7.52 -8.23 -17.04
N LYS A 189 -6.70 -7.85 -18.03
CA LYS A 189 -6.45 -8.67 -19.22
C LYS A 189 -5.88 -10.05 -18.86
N ASN A 190 -4.94 -10.09 -17.93
CA ASN A 190 -4.34 -11.35 -17.47
C ASN A 190 -5.39 -12.26 -16.81
N MET A 191 -6.27 -11.73 -15.96
CA MET A 191 -7.37 -12.49 -15.35
C MET A 191 -8.37 -13.01 -16.39
N ASP A 192 -8.70 -12.21 -17.40
CA ASP A 192 -9.60 -12.62 -18.49
C ASP A 192 -8.96 -13.74 -19.34
N THR A 193 -7.64 -13.65 -19.60
CA THR A 193 -6.89 -14.68 -20.32
C THR A 193 -6.80 -15.98 -19.50
N LEU A 194 -6.51 -15.89 -18.19
CA LEU A 194 -6.51 -17.03 -17.28
C LEU A 194 -7.89 -17.72 -17.23
N SER A 195 -8.95 -16.93 -17.17
CA SER A 195 -10.32 -17.46 -17.14
C SER A 195 -10.67 -18.22 -18.42
N ARG A 196 -10.25 -17.70 -19.58
CA ARG A 196 -10.43 -18.37 -20.88
C ARG A 196 -9.61 -19.66 -20.97
N LEU A 197 -8.33 -19.61 -20.58
CA LEU A 197 -7.45 -20.78 -20.55
C LEU A 197 -8.04 -21.89 -19.66
N SER A 198 -8.48 -21.52 -18.44
CA SER A 198 -9.08 -22.47 -17.50
C SER A 198 -10.36 -23.09 -18.03
N ALA A 199 -11.24 -22.31 -18.66
CA ALA A 199 -12.47 -22.82 -19.26
C ALA A 199 -12.18 -23.78 -20.42
N GLN A 200 -11.27 -23.43 -21.33
CA GLN A 200 -10.84 -24.26 -22.44
C GLN A 200 -10.20 -25.57 -21.96
N PHE A 201 -9.36 -25.48 -20.95
CA PHE A 201 -8.68 -26.66 -20.38
C PHE A 201 -9.69 -27.64 -19.77
N LEU A 202 -10.64 -27.15 -18.95
CA LEU A 202 -11.68 -27.99 -18.34
C LEU A 202 -12.60 -28.62 -19.36
N ASP A 203 -12.97 -27.88 -20.41
CA ASP A 203 -13.82 -28.38 -21.49
C ASP A 203 -13.15 -29.54 -22.25
N ARG A 204 -11.87 -29.38 -22.57
CA ARG A 204 -11.08 -30.42 -23.23
C ARG A 204 -10.80 -31.62 -22.38
N LEU A 205 -10.60 -31.44 -21.05
CA LEU A 205 -10.50 -32.56 -20.12
C LEU A 205 -11.79 -33.40 -20.09
N ARG A 206 -12.95 -32.75 -20.09
CA ARG A 206 -14.24 -33.43 -20.12
C ARG A 206 -14.47 -34.15 -21.44
N GLY A 207 -13.98 -33.62 -22.55
CA GLY A 207 -14.09 -34.21 -23.89
C GLY A 207 -12.92 -35.12 -24.29
N LEU A 208 -11.99 -35.46 -23.37
CA LEU A 208 -10.75 -36.16 -23.70
C LEU A 208 -10.96 -37.52 -24.36
N GLU A 209 -11.94 -38.29 -23.92
CA GLU A 209 -12.30 -39.59 -24.52
C GLU A 209 -12.74 -39.42 -25.98
N THR A 210 -13.60 -38.44 -26.23
CA THR A 210 -14.07 -38.09 -27.59
C THR A 210 -12.90 -37.66 -28.47
N LEU A 211 -12.02 -36.81 -27.96
CA LEU A 211 -10.83 -36.33 -28.69
C LEU A 211 -9.88 -37.48 -29.08
N ARG A 212 -9.73 -38.46 -28.19
CA ARG A 212 -8.93 -39.67 -28.47
C ARG A 212 -9.57 -40.53 -29.57
N LEU A 213 -10.88 -40.74 -29.48
CA LEU A 213 -11.60 -41.51 -30.47
C LEU A 213 -11.50 -40.93 -31.90
N PHE A 214 -11.51 -39.60 -32.00
CA PHE A 214 -11.39 -38.89 -33.28
C PHE A 214 -9.96 -38.54 -33.68
N ASN A 215 -8.96 -38.98 -32.91
CA ASN A 215 -7.52 -38.75 -33.16
C ASN A 215 -7.14 -37.25 -33.32
N ARG A 216 -7.86 -36.37 -32.52
CA ARG A 216 -7.68 -34.91 -32.55
C ARG A 216 -6.91 -34.35 -31.37
N THR A 217 -6.19 -35.19 -30.63
CA THR A 217 -5.44 -34.77 -29.44
C THR A 217 -4.29 -33.83 -29.73
N SER A 218 -3.54 -34.04 -30.83
CA SER A 218 -2.38 -33.19 -31.20
C SER A 218 -2.80 -31.76 -31.56
N GLU A 219 -3.87 -31.61 -32.34
CA GLU A 219 -4.44 -30.31 -32.70
C GLU A 219 -4.92 -29.52 -31.45
N GLN A 220 -5.52 -30.24 -30.50
CA GLN A 220 -5.97 -29.62 -29.26
C GLN A 220 -4.82 -29.27 -28.32
N THR A 221 -3.71 -30.00 -28.37
CA THR A 221 -2.51 -29.66 -27.61
C THR A 221 -1.92 -28.33 -28.12
N GLU A 222 -1.81 -28.13 -29.42
CA GLU A 222 -1.36 -26.88 -30.02
C GLU A 222 -2.24 -25.68 -29.62
N HIS A 223 -3.55 -25.87 -29.57
CA HIS A 223 -4.47 -24.84 -29.09
C HIS A 223 -4.28 -24.47 -27.61
N ILE A 224 -3.98 -25.47 -26.76
CA ILE A 224 -3.68 -25.21 -25.34
C ILE A 224 -2.33 -24.51 -25.22
N GLU A 225 -1.32 -24.90 -26.00
CA GLU A 225 -0.01 -24.28 -26.03
C GLU A 225 -0.10 -22.80 -26.39
N ASN A 226 -0.82 -22.45 -27.45
CA ASN A 226 -1.06 -21.07 -27.86
C ASN A 226 -1.79 -20.26 -26.75
N ALA A 227 -2.82 -20.84 -26.14
CA ALA A 227 -3.55 -20.17 -25.06
C ALA A 227 -2.67 -19.99 -23.79
N THR A 228 -1.75 -20.90 -23.54
CA THR A 228 -0.78 -20.82 -22.45
C THR A 228 0.28 -19.76 -22.74
N GLU A 229 0.69 -19.63 -24.00
CA GLU A 229 1.62 -18.57 -24.42
C GLU A 229 0.98 -17.18 -24.29
N ASP A 230 -0.27 -17.02 -24.70
CA ASP A 230 -1.03 -15.77 -24.48
C ASP A 230 -1.10 -15.40 -22.97
N PHE A 231 -1.30 -16.41 -22.11
CA PHE A 231 -1.30 -16.20 -20.67
C PHE A 231 0.10 -15.83 -20.14
N ARG A 232 1.15 -16.47 -20.65
CA ARG A 232 2.54 -16.14 -20.33
C ARG A 232 2.85 -14.68 -20.70
N GLU A 233 2.48 -14.24 -21.90
CA GLU A 233 2.71 -12.86 -22.36
C GLU A 233 2.00 -11.84 -21.48
N THR A 234 0.71 -12.03 -21.21
CA THR A 234 -0.06 -11.14 -20.35
C THR A 234 0.48 -11.12 -18.91
N THR A 235 0.98 -12.25 -18.40
CA THR A 235 1.64 -12.33 -17.09
C THR A 235 2.94 -11.56 -17.09
N MET A 236 3.75 -11.68 -18.14
CA MET A 236 5.00 -10.92 -18.27
C MET A 236 4.74 -9.42 -18.33
N ASP A 237 3.67 -8.96 -18.95
CA ASP A 237 3.31 -7.55 -18.99
C ASP A 237 2.90 -7.02 -17.61
N VAL A 238 2.20 -7.81 -16.81
CA VAL A 238 1.93 -7.47 -15.40
C VAL A 238 3.23 -7.37 -14.60
N LEU A 239 4.16 -8.32 -14.78
CA LEU A 239 5.46 -8.32 -14.11
C LEU A 239 6.33 -7.12 -14.51
N LYS A 240 6.40 -6.77 -15.80
CA LYS A 240 7.11 -5.57 -16.28
C LYS A 240 6.62 -4.30 -15.57
N LEU A 241 5.30 -4.15 -15.40
CA LEU A 241 4.74 -3.01 -14.70
C LEU A 241 5.00 -3.03 -13.19
N ALA A 242 5.05 -4.21 -12.57
CA ALA A 242 5.43 -4.35 -11.17
C ALA A 242 6.90 -3.91 -10.96
N PHE A 243 7.82 -4.34 -11.82
CA PHE A 243 9.22 -3.90 -11.78
C PHE A 243 9.36 -2.40 -12.10
N LEU A 244 8.60 -1.90 -13.07
CA LEU A 244 8.58 -0.46 -13.38
C LEU A 244 8.11 0.36 -12.18
N SER A 245 7.10 -0.10 -11.44
CA SER A 245 6.62 0.57 -10.23
C SER A 245 7.73 0.70 -9.18
N SER A 246 8.48 -0.39 -8.95
CA SER A 246 9.60 -0.39 -8.01
C SER A 246 10.74 0.52 -8.47
N ALA A 247 11.09 0.46 -9.76
CA ALA A 247 12.13 1.30 -10.34
C ALA A 247 11.80 2.80 -10.25
N VAL A 248 10.55 3.18 -10.55
CA VAL A 248 10.06 4.57 -10.42
C VAL A 248 10.15 5.06 -8.99
N LEU A 249 9.70 4.23 -8.03
CA LEU A 249 9.76 4.57 -6.61
C LEU A 249 11.21 4.78 -6.16
N GLU A 250 12.10 3.84 -6.49
CA GLU A 250 13.51 3.91 -6.11
C GLU A 250 14.23 5.09 -6.74
N PHE A 251 13.98 5.37 -8.02
CA PHE A 251 14.56 6.49 -8.74
C PHE A 251 14.21 7.85 -8.10
N PHE A 252 12.93 8.13 -7.87
CA PHE A 252 12.53 9.40 -7.27
C PHE A 252 12.95 9.53 -5.80
N THR A 253 12.94 8.43 -5.06
CA THR A 253 13.44 8.42 -3.68
C THR A 253 14.94 8.71 -3.64
N SER A 254 15.72 8.09 -4.51
CA SER A 254 17.17 8.31 -4.62
C SER A 254 17.50 9.74 -5.02
N ILE A 255 16.77 10.31 -5.98
CA ILE A 255 16.93 11.74 -6.35
C ILE A 255 16.61 12.64 -5.15
N SER A 256 15.54 12.39 -4.42
CA SER A 256 15.17 13.20 -3.26
C SER A 256 16.27 13.15 -2.18
N ILE A 257 16.79 11.97 -1.88
CA ILE A 257 17.89 11.78 -0.94
C ILE A 257 19.16 12.48 -1.44
N ALA A 258 19.50 12.33 -2.72
CA ALA A 258 20.69 12.96 -3.31
C ALA A 258 20.61 14.49 -3.25
N LEU A 259 19.46 15.08 -3.61
CA LEU A 259 19.26 16.54 -3.53
C LEU A 259 19.39 17.05 -2.10
N MET A 260 18.83 16.33 -1.12
CA MET A 260 18.96 16.68 0.30
C MET A 260 20.43 16.57 0.75
N ALA A 261 21.10 15.47 0.41
CA ALA A 261 22.51 15.27 0.77
C ALA A 261 23.44 16.32 0.18
N VAL A 262 23.21 16.68 -1.09
CA VAL A 262 23.97 17.75 -1.76
C VAL A 262 23.70 19.10 -1.10
N TYR A 263 22.44 19.44 -0.87
CA TYR A 263 22.08 20.69 -0.22
C TYR A 263 22.72 20.82 1.17
N PHE A 264 22.57 19.83 2.03
CA PHE A 264 23.15 19.85 3.37
C PHE A 264 24.68 19.78 3.35
N GLY A 265 25.27 19.00 2.45
CA GLY A 265 26.71 18.92 2.28
C GLY A 265 27.34 20.28 1.92
N PHE A 266 26.79 20.99 0.94
CA PHE A 266 27.26 22.33 0.56
C PHE A 266 26.95 23.39 1.62
N SER A 267 25.82 23.29 2.31
CA SER A 267 25.48 24.17 3.42
C SER A 267 26.45 24.00 4.59
N TYR A 268 26.82 22.74 4.90
CA TYR A 268 27.82 22.46 5.94
C TYR A 268 29.22 22.99 5.59
N LEU A 269 29.62 22.93 4.32
CA LEU A 269 30.90 23.48 3.83
C LEU A 269 30.91 25.03 3.74
N GLY A 270 29.81 25.68 4.13
CA GLY A 270 29.68 27.14 4.06
C GLY A 270 29.59 27.70 2.64
N GLN A 271 29.31 26.86 1.63
CA GLN A 271 29.16 27.28 0.24
C GLN A 271 27.72 27.77 -0.06
N ILE A 272 26.76 27.38 0.78
CA ILE A 272 25.35 27.72 0.68
C ILE A 272 24.88 28.25 2.03
N GLU A 273 24.50 29.53 2.08
CA GLU A 273 24.09 30.20 3.33
C GLU A 273 22.56 30.41 3.42
N PHE A 274 21.77 29.90 2.46
CA PHE A 274 20.32 30.05 2.49
C PHE A 274 19.60 28.80 3.00
N GLY A 275 18.44 28.99 3.62
CA GLY A 275 17.55 27.89 4.01
C GLY A 275 17.32 27.75 5.49
N THR A 276 18.23 28.20 6.35
CA THR A 276 18.07 28.25 7.81
C THR A 276 17.56 29.60 8.26
N TYR A 277 16.68 29.61 9.28
CA TYR A 277 16.14 30.87 9.79
C TYR A 277 17.07 31.57 10.79
N ASN A 278 17.78 30.86 11.69
CA ASN A 278 18.56 31.49 12.74
C ASN A 278 19.66 30.62 13.40
N ALA A 279 20.02 29.46 12.88
CA ALA A 279 21.05 28.63 13.50
C ALA A 279 21.98 28.02 12.45
N PRO A 280 23.31 27.95 12.72
CA PRO A 280 24.23 27.20 11.87
C PRO A 280 23.79 25.74 11.83
N LEU A 281 23.74 25.16 10.64
CA LEU A 281 23.49 23.73 10.49
C LEU A 281 24.66 22.95 11.06
N THR A 282 24.40 22.06 11.98
CA THR A 282 25.35 21.02 12.36
C THR A 282 25.20 19.83 11.43
N LEU A 283 26.22 19.00 11.32
CA LEU A 283 26.30 17.84 10.41
C LEU A 283 25.11 16.86 10.57
N PHE A 284 24.43 16.88 11.73
CA PHE A 284 23.36 15.95 12.10
C PHE A 284 21.98 16.62 12.29
N THR A 285 21.90 17.94 12.26
CA THR A 285 20.65 18.68 12.35
C THR A 285 20.15 19.16 10.99
N GLY A 286 20.97 19.03 9.97
CA GLY A 286 20.64 19.26 8.55
C GLY A 286 20.22 18.04 7.78
#